data_e18607ba5c0fe0c41977e468f2a6ad1e
#
_entry.id   e18607ba5c0fe0c41977e468f2a6ad1e
#
_cell.length_a   1.000
_cell.length_b   1.000
_cell.length_c   1.000
_cell.angle_alpha   90.00
_cell.angle_beta   90.00
_cell.angle_gamma   90.00
#
_symmetry.space_group_name_H-M   'P 1'
#
loop_
_entity.id
_entity.type
_entity.pdbx_description
1 polymer ?
#
loop_
_entity_poly.entity_id
_entity_poly.type
_entity_poly.pdbx_seq_one_letter_code
_entity_poly.pdbx_strand_id
1 'polypeptide(L)'
;MKRLLIPLLLAALGSAAAALSPRASTEIECPVGGEKFWAQMYDDVPYQICPGNKLVFKTDRYGKFTPQELARYRRIVNSQAYRSLPENAGNEYYLAAFAELSGEYSASRVGYLYFEAANGAADLSRTEKQRLYAKAFRYLRQALRETRDPVELNNTRYALANMYRISGDFAQAGKILQQLQKQPLSPRNRKQLEYVLESVRLKDRGHILSVFDGR
;
A
#
# COMPACT_ATOMS: atom_id res chain seq x y z
N MET A 1 33.48 -59.93 -32.14
CA MET A 1 33.21 -58.98 -31.06
C MET A 1 33.21 -57.59 -31.67
N LYS A 2 32.00 -57.06 -31.93
CA LYS A 2 31.82 -55.70 -32.49
C LYS A 2 31.38 -54.75 -31.36
N ARG A 3 32.24 -53.79 -31.01
CA ARG A 3 31.91 -52.76 -30.02
C ARG A 3 31.13 -51.63 -30.73
N LEU A 4 29.88 -51.46 -30.36
CA LEU A 4 29.08 -50.30 -30.74
C LEU A 4 29.46 -49.11 -29.82
N LEU A 5 29.98 -48.04 -30.43
CA LEU A 5 30.16 -46.74 -29.81
C LEU A 5 28.89 -45.94 -30.01
N ILE A 6 28.20 -45.63 -28.90
CA ILE A 6 27.05 -44.73 -28.86
C ILE A 6 27.60 -43.29 -28.62
N PRO A 7 27.37 -42.33 -29.48
CA PRO A 7 27.74 -40.96 -29.20
C PRO A 7 26.72 -40.34 -28.22
N LEU A 8 27.20 -39.84 -27.08
CA LEU A 8 26.45 -39.06 -26.11
C LEU A 8 26.24 -37.64 -26.70
N LEU A 9 25.03 -37.34 -27.15
CA LEU A 9 24.63 -35.99 -27.50
C LEU A 9 24.34 -35.20 -26.19
N LEU A 10 25.27 -34.36 -25.75
CA LEU A 10 25.00 -33.33 -24.73
C LEU A 10 24.13 -32.22 -25.35
N ALA A 11 22.85 -32.22 -25.04
CA ALA A 11 21.97 -31.11 -25.31
C ALA A 11 22.28 -30.00 -24.29
N ALA A 12 22.97 -28.96 -24.73
CA ALA A 12 23.16 -27.74 -23.97
C ALA A 12 21.81 -27.01 -23.88
N LEU A 13 21.11 -27.16 -22.75
CA LEU A 13 19.97 -26.33 -22.39
C LEU A 13 20.48 -24.93 -22.02
N GLY A 14 20.57 -24.07 -23.02
CA GLY A 14 20.80 -22.65 -22.81
C GLY A 14 19.62 -22.04 -22.08
N SER A 15 19.76 -21.84 -20.77
CA SER A 15 18.85 -21.01 -19.99
C SER A 15 18.96 -19.58 -20.50
N ALA A 16 18.03 -19.14 -21.36
CA ALA A 16 17.84 -17.74 -21.66
C ALA A 16 17.37 -17.05 -20.36
N ALA A 17 18.33 -16.57 -19.57
CA ALA A 17 18.03 -15.59 -18.54
C ALA A 17 17.46 -14.37 -19.26
N ALA A 18 16.16 -14.15 -19.16
CA ALA A 18 15.54 -12.91 -19.60
C ALA A 18 16.20 -11.78 -18.80
N ALA A 19 17.14 -11.07 -19.45
CA ALA A 19 17.73 -9.88 -18.90
C ALA A 19 16.59 -8.88 -18.70
N LEU A 20 16.17 -8.69 -17.45
CA LEU A 20 15.28 -7.59 -17.07
C LEU A 20 16.02 -6.31 -17.49
N SER A 21 15.56 -5.68 -18.57
CA SER A 21 16.11 -4.39 -18.98
C SER A 21 16.01 -3.43 -17.80
N PRO A 22 17.11 -2.78 -17.39
CA PRO A 22 17.07 -1.82 -16.31
C PRO A 22 16.04 -0.75 -16.68
N ARG A 23 15.03 -0.57 -15.84
CA ARG A 23 14.02 0.47 -16.05
C ARG A 23 14.73 1.82 -16.04
N ALA A 24 14.59 2.59 -17.12
CA ALA A 24 15.21 3.89 -17.23
C ALA A 24 14.64 4.81 -16.13
N SER A 25 15.51 5.48 -15.40
CA SER A 25 15.11 6.58 -14.50
C SER A 25 15.33 7.92 -15.22
N THR A 26 14.54 8.90 -14.85
CA THR A 26 14.60 10.26 -15.37
C THR A 26 14.95 11.22 -14.24
N GLU A 27 15.87 12.16 -14.47
CA GLU A 27 16.09 13.24 -13.51
C GLU A 27 14.89 14.16 -13.51
N ILE A 28 14.28 14.35 -12.36
CA ILE A 28 13.16 15.26 -12.15
C ILE A 28 13.46 16.21 -11.00
N GLU A 29 12.68 17.28 -10.93
CA GLU A 29 12.78 18.28 -9.88
C GLU A 29 11.61 18.14 -8.90
N CYS A 30 11.92 18.18 -7.61
CA CYS A 30 10.89 18.18 -6.58
C CYS A 30 9.95 19.40 -6.73
N PRO A 31 8.61 19.19 -6.81
CA PRO A 31 7.66 20.28 -7.01
C PRO A 31 7.70 21.37 -5.92
N VAL A 32 8.19 21.02 -4.73
CA VAL A 32 8.41 21.95 -3.63
C VAL A 32 9.85 21.83 -3.17
N GLY A 33 10.62 22.91 -3.33
CA GLY A 33 12.02 22.97 -2.93
C GLY A 33 13.01 22.89 -4.07
N GLY A 34 12.63 22.36 -5.24
CA GLY A 34 13.45 22.37 -6.44
C GLY A 34 14.64 21.39 -6.42
N GLU A 35 14.67 20.47 -5.45
CA GLU A 35 15.72 19.43 -5.37
C GLU A 35 15.60 18.47 -6.55
N LYS A 36 16.71 18.20 -7.23
CA LYS A 36 16.78 17.24 -8.34
C LYS A 36 17.05 15.84 -7.84
N PHE A 37 16.38 14.85 -8.41
CA PHE A 37 16.58 13.44 -8.08
C PHE A 37 16.18 12.53 -9.24
N TRP A 38 16.68 11.29 -9.23
CA TRP A 38 16.35 10.27 -10.21
C TRP A 38 15.07 9.53 -9.82
N ALA A 39 14.08 9.54 -10.68
CA ALA A 39 12.77 8.93 -10.44
C ALA A 39 12.38 7.95 -11.55
N GLN A 40 11.63 6.94 -11.20
CA GLN A 40 11.00 6.03 -12.16
C GLN A 40 9.61 6.57 -12.51
N MET A 41 9.49 7.15 -13.72
CA MET A 41 8.26 7.82 -14.18
C MET A 41 7.37 6.89 -15.01
N TYR A 42 7.05 5.71 -14.45
CA TYR A 42 6.20 4.71 -15.11
C TYR A 42 4.82 4.64 -14.46
N ASP A 43 3.84 4.15 -15.23
CA ASP A 43 2.45 4.02 -14.77
C ASP A 43 2.28 3.08 -13.56
N ASP A 44 3.18 2.11 -13.39
CA ASP A 44 3.19 1.20 -12.24
C ASP A 44 3.88 1.78 -11.00
N VAL A 45 4.45 2.99 -11.07
CA VAL A 45 5.00 3.74 -9.94
C VAL A 45 4.08 4.93 -9.64
N PRO A 46 3.02 4.72 -8.84
CA PRO A 46 1.95 5.72 -8.69
C PRO A 46 2.36 6.98 -7.95
N TYR A 47 3.44 6.91 -7.16
CA TYR A 47 3.90 8.03 -6.34
C TYR A 47 5.40 8.20 -6.41
N GLN A 48 5.84 9.46 -6.35
CA GLN A 48 7.23 9.86 -6.17
C GLN A 48 7.38 10.53 -4.79
N ILE A 49 8.59 10.43 -4.22
CA ILE A 49 8.91 11.04 -2.93
C ILE A 49 10.19 11.86 -3.06
N CYS A 50 10.13 13.14 -2.76
CA CYS A 50 11.28 14.03 -2.75
C CYS A 50 12.29 13.61 -1.69
N PRO A 51 13.60 13.49 -2.01
CA PRO A 51 14.60 12.99 -1.05
C PRO A 51 14.76 13.89 0.19
N GLY A 52 14.77 15.21 0.00
CA GLY A 52 15.01 16.17 1.08
C GLY A 52 13.79 16.40 1.96
N ASN A 53 12.73 16.96 1.41
CA ASN A 53 11.55 17.37 2.20
C ASN A 53 10.47 16.28 2.33
N LYS A 54 10.70 15.10 1.74
CA LYS A 54 9.78 13.94 1.75
C LYS A 54 8.40 14.22 1.15
N LEU A 55 8.23 15.28 0.34
CA LEU A 55 6.96 15.51 -0.36
C LEU A 55 6.59 14.28 -1.17
N VAL A 56 5.38 13.80 -0.96
CA VAL A 56 4.78 12.73 -1.76
C VAL A 56 3.88 13.34 -2.83
N PHE A 57 4.03 12.94 -4.08
CA PHE A 57 3.15 13.35 -5.16
C PHE A 57 2.90 12.23 -6.15
N LYS A 58 1.75 12.27 -6.84
CA LYS A 58 1.42 11.29 -7.87
C LYS A 58 2.30 11.49 -9.10
N THR A 59 2.82 10.40 -9.63
CA THR A 59 3.70 10.41 -10.82
C THR A 59 3.03 11.05 -12.03
N ASP A 60 1.76 10.76 -12.29
CA ASP A 60 0.96 11.32 -13.39
C ASP A 60 0.64 12.82 -13.24
N ARG A 61 0.86 13.38 -12.04
CA ARG A 61 0.67 14.81 -11.73
C ARG A 61 1.94 15.63 -11.91
N TYR A 62 3.10 15.02 -12.12
CA TYR A 62 4.35 15.75 -12.29
C TYR A 62 4.25 16.82 -13.39
N GLY A 63 4.70 18.02 -13.10
CA GLY A 63 4.60 19.17 -13.99
C GLY A 63 3.19 19.79 -14.18
N LYS A 64 2.16 19.24 -13.51
CA LYS A 64 0.75 19.68 -13.66
C LYS A 64 0.16 20.29 -12.39
N PHE A 65 0.99 20.72 -11.43
CA PHE A 65 0.54 21.29 -10.18
C PHE A 65 0.15 22.76 -10.35
N THR A 66 -0.98 23.14 -9.79
CA THR A 66 -1.38 24.54 -9.69
C THR A 66 -0.59 25.28 -8.61
N PRO A 67 -0.47 26.61 -8.68
CA PRO A 67 0.17 27.40 -7.61
C PRO A 67 -0.47 27.19 -6.23
N GLN A 68 -1.77 26.94 -6.18
CA GLN A 68 -2.52 26.67 -4.94
C GLN A 68 -2.14 25.31 -4.35
N GLU A 69 -2.05 24.26 -5.17
CA GLU A 69 -1.57 22.93 -4.74
C GLU A 69 -0.14 23.02 -4.20
N LEU A 70 0.76 23.68 -4.93
CA LEU A 70 2.15 23.87 -4.48
C LEU A 70 2.25 24.63 -3.17
N ALA A 71 1.42 25.69 -2.98
CA ALA A 71 1.39 26.42 -1.71
C ALA A 71 0.88 25.56 -0.55
N ARG A 72 -0.14 24.70 -0.79
CA ARG A 72 -0.64 23.75 0.19
C ARG A 72 0.42 22.71 0.53
N TYR A 73 1.06 22.10 -0.46
CA TYR A 73 2.09 21.08 -0.27
C TYR A 73 3.31 21.63 0.48
N ARG A 74 3.69 22.88 0.18
CA ARG A 74 4.73 23.59 0.95
C ARG A 74 4.36 23.74 2.42
N ARG A 75 3.10 24.07 2.75
CA ARG A 75 2.64 24.12 4.14
C ARG A 75 2.69 22.75 4.81
N ILE A 76 2.33 21.68 4.10
CA ILE A 76 2.35 20.31 4.65
C ILE A 76 3.78 19.90 5.00
N VAL A 77 4.72 19.95 4.05
CA VAL A 77 6.10 19.49 4.29
C VAL A 77 6.85 20.35 5.33
N ASN A 78 6.42 21.60 5.53
CA ASN A 78 6.96 22.50 6.55
C ASN A 78 6.22 22.42 7.90
N SER A 79 5.11 21.68 7.99
CA SER A 79 4.38 21.52 9.24
C SER A 79 5.17 20.71 10.26
N GLN A 80 5.02 21.04 11.55
CA GLN A 80 5.61 20.25 12.61
C GLN A 80 5.16 18.78 12.56
N ALA A 81 3.88 18.54 12.26
CA ALA A 81 3.33 17.20 12.15
C ALA A 81 4.03 16.32 11.10
N TYR A 82 4.40 16.92 9.95
CA TYR A 82 5.09 16.20 8.88
C TYR A 82 6.59 16.06 9.16
N ARG A 83 7.23 17.13 9.65
CA ARG A 83 8.67 17.15 9.93
C ARG A 83 9.09 16.31 11.14
N SER A 84 8.15 15.98 12.03
CA SER A 84 8.38 15.11 13.18
C SER A 84 8.20 13.62 12.89
N LEU A 85 7.95 13.25 11.63
CA LEU A 85 7.92 11.85 11.25
C LEU A 85 9.32 11.24 11.43
N PRO A 86 9.41 9.95 11.85
CA PRO A 86 10.70 9.30 12.03
C PRO A 86 11.50 9.30 10.72
N GLU A 87 12.80 9.53 10.78
CA GLU A 87 13.68 9.51 9.60
C GLU A 87 13.70 8.15 8.91
N ASN A 88 13.53 7.07 9.66
CA ASN A 88 13.41 5.70 9.18
C ASN A 88 11.96 5.33 8.80
N ALA A 89 11.05 6.30 8.77
CA ALA A 89 9.71 6.07 8.25
C ALA A 89 9.80 5.65 6.78
N GLY A 90 9.23 4.51 6.46
CA GLY A 90 9.13 4.05 5.07
C GLY A 90 8.26 4.98 4.22
N ASN A 91 8.34 4.82 2.92
CA ASN A 91 7.59 5.62 1.95
C ASN A 91 6.08 5.59 2.21
N GLU A 92 5.57 4.45 2.67
CA GLU A 92 4.16 4.25 2.99
C GLU A 92 3.70 5.15 4.15
N TYR A 93 4.57 5.41 5.13
CA TYR A 93 4.24 6.30 6.24
C TYR A 93 4.17 7.76 5.77
N TYR A 94 5.14 8.21 4.97
CA TYR A 94 5.08 9.57 4.38
C TYR A 94 3.86 9.74 3.50
N LEU A 95 3.49 8.74 2.70
CA LEU A 95 2.27 8.75 1.88
C LEU A 95 1.01 8.84 2.75
N ALA A 96 0.93 8.05 3.83
CA ALA A 96 -0.22 8.07 4.74
C ALA A 96 -0.36 9.44 5.45
N ALA A 97 0.75 9.99 5.94
CA ALA A 97 0.76 11.28 6.61
C ALA A 97 0.44 12.44 5.64
N PHE A 98 0.97 12.39 4.41
CA PHE A 98 0.63 13.35 3.37
C PHE A 98 -0.87 13.28 3.01
N ALA A 99 -1.41 12.08 2.83
CA ALA A 99 -2.82 11.88 2.53
C ALA A 99 -3.73 12.45 3.65
N GLU A 100 -3.37 12.22 4.92
CA GLU A 100 -4.08 12.80 6.07
C GLU A 100 -4.04 14.33 6.05
N LEU A 101 -2.86 14.92 5.88
CA LEU A 101 -2.66 16.37 6.00
C LEU A 101 -3.15 17.15 4.78
N SER A 102 -3.19 16.53 3.61
CA SER A 102 -3.66 17.18 2.38
C SER A 102 -5.17 17.34 2.34
N GLY A 103 -5.92 16.43 2.99
CA GLY A 103 -7.37 16.38 2.91
C GLY A 103 -7.92 16.00 1.54
N GLU A 104 -7.06 15.50 0.64
CA GLU A 104 -7.43 15.14 -0.75
C GLU A 104 -7.98 13.70 -0.88
N TYR A 105 -7.88 12.92 0.19
CA TYR A 105 -8.20 11.51 0.16
C TYR A 105 -9.39 11.18 1.06
N SER A 106 -10.20 10.20 0.67
CA SER A 106 -11.28 9.71 1.52
C SER A 106 -10.72 9.10 2.82
N ALA A 107 -11.54 9.10 3.86
CA ALA A 107 -11.19 8.48 5.14
C ALA A 107 -10.81 7.00 4.98
N SER A 108 -11.47 6.28 4.07
CA SER A 108 -11.13 4.89 3.72
C SER A 108 -9.70 4.80 3.20
N ARG A 109 -9.33 5.67 2.26
CA ARG A 109 -7.98 5.65 1.68
C ARG A 109 -6.91 6.00 2.71
N VAL A 110 -7.13 7.04 3.53
CA VAL A 110 -6.20 7.41 4.60
C VAL A 110 -6.02 6.27 5.60
N GLY A 111 -7.12 5.65 6.01
CA GLY A 111 -7.09 4.52 6.93
C GLY A 111 -6.31 3.33 6.38
N TYR A 112 -6.53 3.00 5.10
CA TYR A 112 -5.80 1.95 4.42
C TYR A 112 -4.30 2.24 4.32
N LEU A 113 -3.91 3.47 3.96
CA LEU A 113 -2.49 3.86 3.88
C LEU A 113 -1.79 3.75 5.24
N TYR A 114 -2.43 4.12 6.33
CA TYR A 114 -1.88 3.91 7.67
C TYR A 114 -1.75 2.43 8.05
N PHE A 115 -2.70 1.60 7.62
CA PHE A 115 -2.62 0.16 7.80
C PHE A 115 -1.43 -0.44 7.04
N GLU A 116 -1.23 -0.07 5.78
CA GLU A 116 -0.07 -0.50 4.97
C GLU A 116 1.25 0.00 5.57
N ALA A 117 1.31 1.26 6.00
CA ALA A 117 2.50 1.81 6.66
C ALA A 117 2.87 1.02 7.93
N ALA A 118 1.88 0.61 8.73
CA ALA A 118 2.13 -0.19 9.93
C ALA A 118 2.67 -1.59 9.62
N ASN A 119 2.28 -2.17 8.48
CA ASN A 119 2.71 -3.51 8.07
C ASN A 119 4.02 -3.50 7.27
N GLY A 120 4.22 -2.51 6.40
CA GLY A 120 5.39 -2.41 5.53
C GLY A 120 6.66 -1.93 6.21
N ALA A 121 6.55 -1.17 7.28
CA ALA A 121 7.70 -0.58 7.96
C ALA A 121 8.37 -1.59 8.92
N ALA A 122 9.38 -2.29 8.44
CA ALA A 122 10.16 -3.23 9.26
C ALA A 122 10.84 -2.54 10.45
N ASP A 123 11.40 -1.34 10.22
CA ASP A 123 12.27 -0.63 11.14
C ASP A 123 11.55 0.26 12.16
N LEU A 124 10.23 0.39 12.10
CA LEU A 124 9.47 1.14 13.08
C LEU A 124 9.36 0.40 14.42
N SER A 125 9.49 1.16 15.50
CA SER A 125 9.26 0.65 16.84
C SER A 125 7.85 0.09 17.02
N ARG A 126 7.67 -0.83 17.97
CA ARG A 126 6.34 -1.37 18.31
C ARG A 126 5.33 -0.26 18.67
N THR A 127 5.81 0.77 19.38
CA THR A 127 4.96 1.90 19.77
C THR A 127 4.47 2.69 18.56
N GLU A 128 5.35 2.93 17.59
CA GLU A 128 4.98 3.65 16.37
C GLU A 128 4.02 2.84 15.51
N LYS A 129 4.26 1.54 15.33
CA LYS A 129 3.30 0.65 14.66
C LYS A 129 1.92 0.68 15.32
N GLN A 130 1.86 0.65 16.66
CA GLN A 130 0.61 0.79 17.38
C GLN A 130 -0.10 2.13 17.12
N ARG A 131 0.65 3.24 17.04
CA ARG A 131 0.08 4.55 16.67
C ARG A 131 -0.50 4.55 15.25
N LEU A 132 0.21 3.95 14.28
CA LEU A 132 -0.28 3.82 12.92
C LEU A 132 -1.56 2.97 12.86
N TYR A 133 -1.61 1.82 13.54
CA TYR A 133 -2.83 1.02 13.65
C TYR A 133 -3.98 1.80 14.29
N ALA A 134 -3.73 2.58 15.34
CA ALA A 134 -4.75 3.41 15.96
C ALA A 134 -5.33 4.46 14.98
N LYS A 135 -4.47 5.10 14.18
CA LYS A 135 -4.90 6.00 13.10
C LYS A 135 -5.69 5.25 12.03
N ALA A 136 -5.22 4.10 11.57
CA ALA A 136 -5.93 3.28 10.60
C ALA A 136 -7.33 2.90 11.08
N PHE A 137 -7.46 2.41 12.32
CA PHE A 137 -8.77 2.12 12.93
C PHE A 137 -9.70 3.33 12.98
N ARG A 138 -9.17 4.49 13.38
CA ARG A 138 -9.96 5.74 13.45
C ARG A 138 -10.54 6.10 12.09
N TYR A 139 -9.69 6.14 11.06
CA TYR A 139 -10.10 6.53 9.72
C TYR A 139 -11.02 5.51 9.04
N LEU A 140 -10.76 4.22 9.17
CA LEU A 140 -11.63 3.18 8.61
C LEU A 140 -13.01 3.16 9.31
N ARG A 141 -13.07 3.39 10.62
CA ARG A 141 -14.36 3.55 11.32
C ARG A 141 -15.09 4.83 10.89
N GLN A 142 -14.38 5.91 10.63
CA GLN A 142 -14.95 7.13 10.06
C GLN A 142 -15.53 6.85 8.67
N ALA A 143 -14.78 6.17 7.81
CA ALA A 143 -15.22 5.78 6.47
C ALA A 143 -16.50 4.95 6.48
N LEU A 144 -16.67 4.02 7.41
CA LEU A 144 -17.91 3.25 7.56
C LEU A 144 -19.16 4.12 7.82
N ARG A 145 -18.98 5.30 8.40
CA ARG A 145 -20.09 6.23 8.67
C ARG A 145 -20.37 7.17 7.53
N GLU A 146 -19.33 7.51 6.75
CA GLU A 146 -19.36 8.59 5.76
C GLU A 146 -19.62 8.08 4.34
N THR A 147 -19.00 6.94 3.97
CA THR A 147 -19.14 6.44 2.60
C THR A 147 -20.53 5.87 2.32
N ARG A 148 -21.02 6.13 1.11
CA ARG A 148 -22.26 5.54 0.56
C ARG A 148 -21.98 4.63 -0.62
N ASP A 149 -20.76 4.66 -1.14
CA ASP A 149 -20.35 3.76 -2.22
C ASP A 149 -20.23 2.32 -1.69
N PRO A 150 -20.99 1.37 -2.25
CA PRO A 150 -20.97 -0.03 -1.82
C PRO A 150 -19.59 -0.69 -1.97
N VAL A 151 -18.83 -0.31 -2.99
CA VAL A 151 -17.49 -0.86 -3.24
C VAL A 151 -16.53 -0.38 -2.17
N GLU A 152 -16.47 0.93 -1.92
CA GLU A 152 -15.64 1.51 -0.87
C GLU A 152 -16.04 0.99 0.52
N LEU A 153 -17.34 0.81 0.76
CA LEU A 153 -17.87 0.25 2.01
C LEU A 153 -17.38 -1.18 2.23
N ASN A 154 -17.42 -2.02 1.20
CA ASN A 154 -16.94 -3.39 1.29
C ASN A 154 -15.41 -3.46 1.47
N ASN A 155 -14.66 -2.62 0.77
CA ASN A 155 -13.21 -2.50 0.95
C ASN A 155 -12.84 -2.05 2.37
N THR A 156 -13.57 -1.07 2.91
CA THR A 156 -13.40 -0.59 4.29
C THR A 156 -13.69 -1.69 5.32
N ARG A 157 -14.78 -2.45 5.14
CA ARG A 157 -15.11 -3.61 5.99
C ARG A 157 -14.02 -4.68 5.94
N TYR A 158 -13.53 -5.00 4.74
CA TYR A 158 -12.47 -5.98 4.57
C TYR A 158 -11.19 -5.56 5.28
N ALA A 159 -10.75 -4.30 5.11
CA ALA A 159 -9.58 -3.76 5.79
C ALA A 159 -9.73 -3.82 7.32
N LEU A 160 -10.88 -3.40 7.86
CA LEU A 160 -11.16 -3.48 9.29
C LEU A 160 -11.17 -4.92 9.82
N ALA A 161 -11.74 -5.86 9.09
CA ALA A 161 -11.75 -7.27 9.48
C ALA A 161 -10.31 -7.82 9.59
N ASN A 162 -9.45 -7.49 8.62
CA ASN A 162 -8.03 -7.87 8.67
C ASN A 162 -7.31 -7.22 9.86
N MET A 163 -7.57 -5.95 10.15
CA MET A 163 -6.98 -5.29 11.32
C MET A 163 -7.40 -5.95 12.63
N TYR A 164 -8.70 -6.29 12.81
CA TYR A 164 -9.16 -7.03 13.98
C TYR A 164 -8.50 -8.41 14.07
N ARG A 165 -8.37 -9.13 12.95
CA ARG A 165 -7.68 -10.43 12.91
C ARG A 165 -6.22 -10.32 13.35
N ILE A 166 -5.46 -9.37 12.79
CA ILE A 166 -4.04 -9.14 13.15
C ILE A 166 -3.92 -8.72 14.62
N SER A 167 -4.83 -7.91 15.14
CA SER A 167 -4.84 -7.54 16.56
C SER A 167 -5.27 -8.68 17.49
N GLY A 168 -5.82 -9.78 16.94
CA GLY A 168 -6.29 -10.95 17.69
C GLY A 168 -7.74 -10.89 18.12
N ASP A 169 -8.50 -9.88 17.72
CA ASP A 169 -9.95 -9.81 17.91
C ASP A 169 -10.68 -10.57 16.80
N PHE A 170 -10.50 -11.89 16.81
CA PHE A 170 -11.09 -12.79 15.81
C PHE A 170 -12.64 -12.76 15.83
N ALA A 171 -13.24 -12.42 16.96
CA ALA A 171 -14.69 -12.33 17.07
C ALA A 171 -15.24 -11.15 16.25
N GLN A 172 -14.64 -9.97 16.36
CA GLN A 172 -15.02 -8.81 15.54
C GLN A 172 -14.68 -9.03 14.07
N ALA A 173 -13.51 -9.57 13.77
CA ALA A 173 -13.13 -9.93 12.40
C ALA A 173 -14.19 -10.84 11.76
N GLY A 174 -14.57 -11.92 12.43
CA GLY A 174 -15.57 -12.88 11.94
C GLY A 174 -16.94 -12.23 11.68
N LYS A 175 -17.42 -11.37 12.60
CA LYS A 175 -18.69 -10.64 12.41
C LYS A 175 -18.70 -9.80 11.13
N ILE A 176 -17.61 -9.06 10.88
CA ILE A 176 -17.52 -8.19 9.69
C ILE A 176 -17.44 -9.05 8.42
N LEU A 177 -16.65 -10.12 8.42
CA LEU A 177 -16.50 -11.01 7.26
C LEU A 177 -17.82 -11.72 6.93
N GLN A 178 -18.62 -12.13 7.93
CA GLN A 178 -19.98 -12.67 7.71
C GLN A 178 -20.93 -11.66 7.07
N GLN A 179 -20.79 -10.36 7.38
CA GLN A 179 -21.56 -9.32 6.69
C GLN A 179 -21.13 -9.18 5.23
N LEU A 180 -19.81 -9.28 4.93
CA LEU A 180 -19.27 -9.24 3.58
C LEU A 180 -19.71 -10.45 2.73
N GLN A 181 -19.85 -11.64 3.32
CA GLN A 181 -20.35 -12.83 2.60
C GLN A 181 -21.73 -12.64 1.98
N LYS A 182 -22.55 -11.76 2.57
CA LYS A 182 -23.90 -11.45 2.11
C LYS A 182 -23.93 -10.41 0.98
N GLN A 183 -22.79 -9.82 0.64
CA GLN A 183 -22.69 -8.80 -0.40
C GLN A 183 -22.44 -9.41 -1.79
N PRO A 184 -22.85 -8.74 -2.86
CA PRO A 184 -22.45 -9.12 -4.21
C PRO A 184 -20.96 -8.85 -4.36
N LEU A 185 -20.15 -9.91 -4.38
CA LEU A 185 -18.70 -9.84 -4.53
C LEU A 185 -18.26 -10.47 -5.84
N SER A 186 -17.22 -9.92 -6.46
CA SER A 186 -16.57 -10.55 -7.61
C SER A 186 -15.99 -11.94 -7.20
N PRO A 187 -15.79 -12.87 -8.15
CA PRO A 187 -15.18 -14.17 -7.83
C PRO A 187 -13.83 -14.06 -7.12
N ARG A 188 -13.02 -13.07 -7.50
CA ARG A 188 -11.73 -12.79 -6.85
C ARG A 188 -11.90 -12.36 -5.40
N ASN A 189 -12.79 -11.39 -5.14
CA ASN A 189 -13.06 -10.90 -3.78
C ASN A 189 -13.68 -11.99 -2.90
N ARG A 190 -14.52 -12.85 -3.46
CA ARG A 190 -15.07 -14.01 -2.76
C ARG A 190 -13.98 -14.97 -2.31
N LYS A 191 -13.05 -15.31 -3.19
CA LYS A 191 -11.91 -16.16 -2.85
C LYS A 191 -11.01 -15.55 -1.77
N GLN A 192 -10.76 -14.23 -1.84
CA GLN A 192 -10.01 -13.51 -0.80
C GLN A 192 -10.74 -13.53 0.55
N LEU A 193 -12.06 -13.33 0.54
CA LEU A 193 -12.89 -13.40 1.74
C LEU A 193 -12.83 -14.79 2.41
N GLU A 194 -12.93 -15.86 1.62
CA GLU A 194 -12.82 -17.24 2.09
C GLU A 194 -11.47 -17.50 2.76
N TYR A 195 -10.38 -17.02 2.16
CA TYR A 195 -9.04 -17.13 2.71
C TYR A 195 -8.91 -16.43 4.07
N VAL A 196 -9.46 -15.22 4.20
CA VAL A 196 -9.41 -14.47 5.47
C VAL A 196 -10.32 -15.10 6.53
N LEU A 197 -11.48 -15.63 6.15
CA LEU A 197 -12.35 -16.39 7.06
C LEU A 197 -11.65 -17.62 7.63
N GLU A 198 -10.92 -18.35 6.79
CA GLU A 198 -10.12 -19.49 7.24
C GLU A 198 -9.00 -19.05 8.20
N SER A 199 -8.32 -17.94 7.89
CA SER A 199 -7.31 -17.36 8.78
C SER A 199 -7.90 -16.95 10.15
N VAL A 200 -9.13 -16.43 10.17
CA VAL A 200 -9.85 -16.14 11.43
C VAL A 200 -10.16 -17.43 12.19
N ARG A 201 -10.61 -18.47 11.51
CA ARG A 201 -10.90 -19.79 12.10
C ARG A 201 -9.65 -20.40 12.75
N LEU A 202 -8.52 -20.30 12.08
CA LEU A 202 -7.22 -20.80 12.55
C LEU A 202 -6.54 -19.88 13.57
N LYS A 203 -7.15 -18.73 13.90
CA LYS A 203 -6.57 -17.68 14.75
C LYS A 203 -5.20 -17.20 14.26
N ASP A 204 -5.01 -17.19 12.96
CA ASP A 204 -3.80 -16.70 12.31
C ASP A 204 -3.78 -15.16 12.30
N ARG A 205 -2.69 -14.58 12.80
CA ARG A 205 -2.42 -13.14 12.83
C ARG A 205 -1.45 -12.69 11.74
N GLY A 206 -1.01 -13.60 10.88
CA GLY A 206 -0.06 -13.30 9.80
C GLY A 206 -0.58 -12.22 8.87
N HIS A 207 0.32 -11.45 8.28
CA HIS A 207 -0.07 -10.41 7.33
C HIS A 207 -0.59 -11.05 6.04
N ILE A 208 -1.75 -10.61 5.58
CA ILE A 208 -2.34 -11.01 4.30
C ILE A 208 -2.26 -9.81 3.36
N LEU A 209 -1.33 -9.89 2.40
CA LEU A 209 -1.22 -8.93 1.30
C LEU A 209 -2.36 -9.18 0.31
N SER A 210 -3.52 -8.64 0.56
CA SER A 210 -4.59 -8.64 -0.44
C SER A 210 -5.53 -7.46 -0.21
N VAL A 211 -5.85 -6.78 -1.28
CA VAL A 211 -6.85 -5.73 -1.33
C VAL A 211 -8.05 -6.28 -2.06
N PHE A 212 -9.25 -5.99 -1.60
CA PHE A 212 -10.43 -6.21 -2.44
C PHE A 212 -10.29 -5.39 -3.71
N ASP A 213 -10.47 -6.08 -4.85
CA ASP A 213 -10.54 -5.39 -6.13
C ASP A 213 -11.85 -4.59 -6.16
N GLY A 214 -11.74 -3.30 -6.41
CA GLY A 214 -12.89 -2.39 -6.47
C GLY A 214 -13.78 -2.57 -7.71
N ARG A 215 -13.61 -3.68 -8.44
CA ARG A 215 -14.41 -4.00 -9.63
C ARG A 215 -15.38 -5.11 -9.40
#